data_57e5450fb0d997b28b4b65293a9d6541
#
_entry.id   57e5450fb0d997b28b4b65293a9d6541
#
_cell.length_a   1.000
_cell.length_b   1.000
_cell.length_c   1.000
_cell.angle_alpha   90.00
_cell.angle_beta   90.00
_cell.angle_gamma   90.00
#
_symmetry.space_group_name_H-M   'P 1'
#
loop_
_entity.id
_entity.type
_entity.pdbx_description
1 polymer ?
#
loop_
_entity_poly.entity_id
_entity_poly.type
_entity_poly.pdbx_seq_one_letter_code
_entity_poly.pdbx_strand_id
1 'polypeptide(L)'
;AYLDFLRAWLKDKAYVALAYMTGILPVKKYGSHSALNMFTEYSMTNPREMAEYFGFTEEEVKELCEKYKRCFEEAQAWYDGYELVAVEAEKKRTYSMYSPKSVVDAMLSGIFDNYWNQTETYEALKIYIQMNFDGLKDSVIRMLAGDLIPINIGTFSNDMTTFQSKDDVLTLLVHLGYLSYRWTDKTVAIPNKEVAQEYINAISSMDWNEVIHSVEASKKLLEALWNMDGETVANGIDKVHQEIYILEYNDENSLSCTIHLAFYFAREYYTVIRELPTGKGFADVCFIPRKSYADKPAVVIELKWDKEAEGAIKQINDKNYVAALKEYHGNLLLAGINYDKKTKKHSCKIEKLKL
;
A
#
# COMPACT_ATOMS: atom_id res chain seq x y z
N ALA A 1 -29.67 0.85 25.65
CA ALA A 1 -30.77 -0.11 25.35
C ALA A 1 -30.27 -1.41 24.71
N TYR A 2 -29.71 -1.39 23.47
CA TYR A 2 -29.29 -2.65 22.78
C TYR A 2 -28.17 -3.40 23.52
N LEU A 3 -27.11 -2.72 23.92
CA LEU A 3 -26.00 -3.32 24.66
C LEU A 3 -26.42 -3.83 26.05
N ASP A 4 -27.33 -3.13 26.72
CA ASP A 4 -27.89 -3.57 28.01
C ASP A 4 -28.76 -4.82 27.84
N PHE A 5 -29.49 -4.90 26.74
CA PHE A 5 -30.24 -6.11 26.39
C PHE A 5 -29.33 -7.31 26.17
N LEU A 6 -28.27 -7.15 25.35
CA LEU A 6 -27.29 -8.21 25.13
C LEU A 6 -26.62 -8.64 26.43
N ARG A 7 -26.24 -7.69 27.29
CA ARG A 7 -25.68 -7.99 28.60
C ARG A 7 -26.65 -8.79 29.48
N ALA A 8 -27.93 -8.35 29.57
CA ALA A 8 -28.92 -9.04 30.35
C ALA A 8 -29.26 -10.44 29.84
N TRP A 9 -29.15 -10.64 28.52
CA TRP A 9 -29.42 -11.90 27.84
C TRP A 9 -28.31 -12.90 27.93
N LEU A 10 -27.04 -12.46 27.85
CA LEU A 10 -25.88 -13.34 27.67
C LEU A 10 -24.99 -13.47 28.91
N LYS A 11 -24.83 -12.38 29.69
CA LYS A 11 -23.85 -12.37 30.78
C LYS A 11 -24.33 -13.21 31.97
N ASP A 12 -23.47 -14.11 32.42
CA ASP A 12 -23.65 -14.97 33.59
C ASP A 12 -24.95 -15.81 33.55
N LYS A 13 -25.35 -16.24 32.34
CA LYS A 13 -26.54 -17.08 32.16
C LYS A 13 -26.19 -18.54 32.01
N ALA A 14 -26.79 -19.39 32.88
CA ALA A 14 -26.53 -20.84 32.89
C ALA A 14 -26.91 -21.57 31.59
N TYR A 15 -27.77 -20.97 30.76
CA TYR A 15 -28.19 -21.53 29.49
C TYR A 15 -27.25 -21.14 28.32
N VAL A 16 -26.29 -20.25 28.53
CA VAL A 16 -25.36 -19.79 27.48
C VAL A 16 -24.05 -20.54 27.65
N ALA A 17 -23.78 -21.48 26.75
CA ALA A 17 -22.49 -22.19 26.71
C ALA A 17 -21.44 -21.41 25.91
N LEU A 18 -21.83 -20.73 24.82
CA LEU A 18 -20.99 -19.92 23.97
C LEU A 18 -21.83 -18.83 23.30
N ALA A 19 -21.28 -17.63 23.17
CA ALA A 19 -21.85 -16.58 22.34
C ALA A 19 -20.77 -16.08 21.37
N TYR A 20 -21.04 -16.15 20.07
CA TYR A 20 -20.18 -15.68 19.01
C TYR A 20 -20.87 -14.54 18.26
N MET A 21 -20.22 -13.38 18.21
CA MET A 21 -20.73 -12.21 17.52
C MET A 21 -19.74 -11.77 16.44
N THR A 22 -20.28 -11.40 15.29
CA THR A 22 -19.53 -10.77 14.20
C THR A 22 -20.12 -9.40 13.88
N GLY A 23 -19.28 -8.53 13.37
CA GLY A 23 -19.68 -7.20 12.90
C GLY A 23 -18.56 -6.57 12.10
N ILE A 24 -18.89 -5.56 11.32
CA ILE A 24 -17.91 -4.82 10.49
C ILE A 24 -16.96 -4.02 11.39
N LEU A 25 -17.48 -3.44 12.46
CA LEU A 25 -16.71 -2.65 13.42
C LEU A 25 -16.75 -3.27 14.81
N PRO A 26 -15.67 -3.07 15.58
CA PRO A 26 -15.69 -3.36 17.00
C PRO A 26 -16.86 -2.66 17.71
N VAL A 27 -17.40 -3.30 18.74
CA VAL A 27 -18.51 -2.71 19.50
C VAL A 27 -18.06 -1.44 20.20
N LYS A 28 -18.82 -0.35 20.02
CA LYS A 28 -18.53 0.95 20.63
C LYS A 28 -18.39 0.85 22.14
N LYS A 29 -17.30 1.39 22.67
CA LYS A 29 -17.05 1.47 24.12
C LYS A 29 -17.70 2.74 24.69
N TYR A 30 -18.84 2.59 25.33
CA TYR A 30 -19.50 3.68 26.06
C TYR A 30 -19.03 3.75 27.51
N GLY A 31 -18.39 4.87 27.89
CA GLY A 31 -18.07 5.20 29.27
C GLY A 31 -17.12 4.22 29.97
N SER A 32 -16.97 4.36 31.29
CA SER A 32 -16.10 3.54 32.15
C SER A 32 -16.54 2.09 32.32
N HIS A 33 -17.75 1.73 31.87
CA HIS A 33 -18.32 0.39 31.97
C HIS A 33 -18.76 -0.13 30.61
N SER A 34 -17.88 -0.88 29.95
CA SER A 34 -18.28 -1.63 28.74
C SER A 34 -19.42 -2.58 29.09
N ALA A 35 -20.58 -2.42 28.46
CA ALA A 35 -21.73 -3.29 28.68
C ALA A 35 -21.45 -4.74 28.26
N LEU A 36 -20.46 -4.96 27.39
CA LEU A 36 -20.09 -6.25 26.81
C LEU A 36 -18.68 -6.69 27.20
N ASN A 37 -18.23 -6.42 28.41
CA ASN A 37 -16.90 -6.83 28.91
C ASN A 37 -16.72 -8.37 29.07
N MET A 38 -17.78 -9.16 28.81
CA MET A 38 -17.74 -10.62 28.83
C MET A 38 -17.26 -11.23 27.51
N PHE A 39 -17.07 -10.42 26.45
CA PHE A 39 -16.55 -10.90 25.18
C PHE A 39 -15.04 -10.64 25.07
N THR A 40 -14.31 -11.59 24.51
CA THR A 40 -12.99 -11.35 23.95
C THR A 40 -13.17 -10.78 22.56
N GLU A 41 -12.59 -9.62 22.30
CA GLU A 41 -12.69 -8.93 21.02
C GLU A 41 -11.47 -9.27 20.15
N TYR A 42 -11.73 -9.62 18.89
CA TYR A 42 -10.77 -9.83 17.82
C TYR A 42 -11.06 -8.83 16.72
N SER A 43 -10.03 -8.14 16.24
CA SER A 43 -10.21 -7.10 15.21
C SER A 43 -9.02 -7.03 14.27
N MET A 44 -9.13 -6.30 13.18
CA MET A 44 -8.05 -6.08 12.22
C MET A 44 -6.79 -5.45 12.86
N THR A 45 -6.97 -4.66 13.92
CA THR A 45 -5.84 -4.06 14.66
C THR A 45 -5.32 -4.91 15.80
N ASN A 46 -6.08 -5.90 16.25
CA ASN A 46 -5.73 -6.83 17.34
C ASN A 46 -6.39 -8.20 17.13
N PRO A 47 -5.91 -8.99 16.16
CA PRO A 47 -6.50 -10.29 15.84
C PRO A 47 -6.13 -11.39 16.85
N ARG A 48 -5.12 -11.16 17.70
CA ARG A 48 -4.61 -12.13 18.70
C ARG A 48 -4.32 -13.50 18.04
N GLU A 49 -4.71 -14.60 18.71
CA GLU A 49 -4.56 -15.98 18.21
C GLU A 49 -5.42 -16.30 16.96
N MET A 50 -6.37 -15.44 16.60
CA MET A 50 -7.27 -15.67 15.46
C MET A 50 -6.75 -15.06 14.15
N ALA A 51 -5.52 -14.55 14.10
CA ALA A 51 -4.97 -13.85 12.94
C ALA A 51 -5.10 -14.66 11.63
N GLU A 52 -4.86 -15.97 11.65
CA GLU A 52 -4.92 -16.84 10.47
C GLU A 52 -6.34 -17.06 9.91
N TYR A 53 -7.38 -16.65 10.65
CA TYR A 53 -8.78 -16.87 10.28
C TYR A 53 -9.47 -15.59 9.73
N PHE A 54 -8.73 -14.49 9.57
CA PHE A 54 -9.28 -13.23 9.04
C PHE A 54 -9.33 -13.16 7.52
N GLY A 55 -8.77 -14.13 6.83
CA GLY A 55 -8.72 -14.18 5.37
C GLY A 55 -8.12 -15.50 4.90
N PHE A 56 -7.61 -15.54 3.68
CA PHE A 56 -6.76 -16.63 3.22
C PHE A 56 -5.30 -16.34 3.54
N THR A 57 -4.58 -17.35 3.99
CA THR A 57 -3.12 -17.32 4.15
C THR A 57 -2.42 -17.41 2.79
N GLU A 58 -1.14 -17.08 2.74
CA GLU A 58 -0.34 -17.20 1.52
C GLU A 58 -0.28 -18.65 1.02
N GLU A 59 -0.17 -19.61 1.95
CA GLU A 59 -0.14 -21.04 1.64
C GLU A 59 -1.45 -21.49 0.98
N GLU A 60 -2.59 -21.13 1.56
CA GLU A 60 -3.92 -21.45 1.01
C GLU A 60 -4.11 -20.85 -0.39
N VAL A 61 -3.65 -19.61 -0.61
CA VAL A 61 -3.76 -18.97 -1.94
C VAL A 61 -2.84 -19.68 -2.95
N LYS A 62 -1.64 -20.12 -2.56
CA LYS A 62 -0.78 -20.93 -3.42
C LYS A 62 -1.45 -22.23 -3.86
N GLU A 63 -2.04 -22.96 -2.90
CA GLU A 63 -2.79 -24.18 -3.18
C GLU A 63 -3.99 -23.93 -4.11
N LEU A 64 -4.73 -22.83 -3.89
CA LEU A 64 -5.82 -22.44 -4.76
C LEU A 64 -5.33 -22.11 -6.18
N CYS A 65 -4.23 -21.36 -6.31
CA CYS A 65 -3.63 -21.04 -7.60
C CYS A 65 -3.20 -22.30 -8.37
N GLU A 66 -2.58 -23.27 -7.70
CA GLU A 66 -2.23 -24.57 -8.29
C GLU A 66 -3.48 -25.31 -8.75
N LYS A 67 -4.48 -25.45 -7.87
CA LYS A 67 -5.74 -26.15 -8.16
C LYS A 67 -6.48 -25.56 -9.34
N TYR A 68 -6.57 -24.23 -9.44
CA TYR A 68 -7.29 -23.53 -10.49
C TYR A 68 -6.41 -23.14 -11.69
N LYS A 69 -5.10 -23.48 -11.67
CA LYS A 69 -4.10 -23.13 -12.68
C LYS A 69 -4.03 -21.63 -12.94
N ARG A 70 -3.88 -20.86 -11.87
CA ARG A 70 -3.76 -19.40 -11.87
C ARG A 70 -2.34 -18.98 -11.47
N CYS A 71 -1.95 -17.79 -11.89
CA CYS A 71 -0.66 -17.21 -11.55
C CYS A 71 -0.67 -16.69 -10.10
N PHE A 72 0.19 -17.25 -9.24
CA PHE A 72 0.26 -16.83 -7.84
C PHE A 72 0.78 -15.37 -7.72
N GLU A 73 1.76 -14.98 -8.52
CA GLU A 73 2.32 -13.62 -8.48
C GLU A 73 1.28 -12.53 -8.81
N GLU A 74 0.30 -12.86 -9.70
CA GLU A 74 -0.82 -11.96 -9.97
C GLU A 74 -1.79 -11.92 -8.79
N ALA A 75 -2.13 -13.07 -8.19
CA ALA A 75 -2.98 -13.13 -7.00
C ALA A 75 -2.35 -12.32 -5.85
N GLN A 76 -1.04 -12.44 -5.64
CA GLN A 76 -0.29 -11.68 -4.66
C GLN A 76 -0.37 -10.17 -4.91
N ALA A 77 -0.11 -9.73 -6.13
CA ALA A 77 -0.14 -8.31 -6.48
C ALA A 77 -1.52 -7.67 -6.30
N TRP A 78 -2.58 -8.43 -6.55
CA TRP A 78 -3.94 -7.93 -6.50
C TRP A 78 -4.57 -7.97 -5.11
N TYR A 79 -4.30 -9.01 -4.29
CA TYR A 79 -5.12 -9.33 -3.12
C TYR A 79 -4.37 -9.51 -1.81
N ASP A 80 -3.02 -9.54 -1.83
CA ASP A 80 -2.18 -9.61 -0.64
C ASP A 80 -2.11 -8.26 0.09
N GLY A 81 -1.39 -8.22 1.22
CA GLY A 81 -0.93 -6.99 1.85
C GLY A 81 -1.58 -6.67 3.20
N TYR A 82 -2.43 -7.54 3.72
CA TYR A 82 -2.90 -7.41 5.10
C TYR A 82 -1.96 -8.17 6.04
N GLU A 83 -1.18 -7.42 6.82
CA GLU A 83 -0.28 -8.00 7.82
C GLU A 83 -1.02 -8.17 9.15
N LEU A 84 -1.25 -9.40 9.58
CA LEU A 84 -1.86 -9.70 10.88
C LEU A 84 -0.89 -10.45 11.78
N VAL A 85 -0.83 -10.06 13.05
CA VAL A 85 0.11 -10.62 14.02
C VAL A 85 -0.64 -11.40 15.10
N ALA A 86 -0.42 -12.71 15.14
CA ALA A 86 -0.81 -13.54 16.28
C ALA A 86 0.24 -13.45 17.38
N VAL A 87 -0.22 -13.34 18.62
CA VAL A 87 0.65 -13.37 19.80
C VAL A 87 0.21 -14.52 20.68
N GLU A 88 1.01 -15.59 20.72
CA GLU A 88 0.77 -16.77 21.53
C GLU A 88 1.97 -17.01 22.44
N ALA A 89 1.72 -17.01 23.76
CA ALA A 89 2.70 -17.39 24.79
C ALA A 89 4.13 -16.86 24.50
N GLU A 90 4.28 -15.55 24.29
CA GLU A 90 5.54 -14.83 23.98
C GLU A 90 6.08 -15.02 22.55
N LYS A 91 5.46 -15.87 21.74
CA LYS A 91 5.81 -16.00 20.33
C LYS A 91 4.91 -15.10 19.47
N LYS A 92 5.53 -14.35 18.57
CA LYS A 92 4.84 -13.58 17.55
C LYS A 92 4.92 -14.33 16.23
N ARG A 93 3.78 -14.51 15.59
CA ARG A 93 3.70 -15.03 14.23
C ARG A 93 2.97 -14.03 13.36
N THR A 94 3.60 -13.64 12.27
CA THR A 94 3.02 -12.70 11.30
C THR A 94 2.47 -13.49 10.13
N TYR A 95 1.26 -13.15 9.72
CA TYR A 95 0.56 -13.71 8.58
C TYR A 95 0.36 -12.64 7.52
N SER A 96 0.64 -12.98 6.26
CA SER A 96 0.20 -12.21 5.11
C SER A 96 -1.15 -12.75 4.68
N MET A 97 -2.17 -11.90 4.73
CA MET A 97 -3.57 -12.29 4.53
C MET A 97 -4.13 -11.68 3.24
N TYR A 98 -4.96 -12.46 2.57
CA TYR A 98 -5.59 -12.12 1.30
C TYR A 98 -7.10 -11.97 1.48
N SER A 99 -7.72 -11.05 0.71
CA SER A 99 -9.18 -10.87 0.68
C SER A 99 -9.87 -12.14 0.18
N PRO A 100 -10.71 -12.81 1.00
CA PRO A 100 -11.31 -14.09 0.59
C PRO A 100 -12.22 -13.97 -0.61
N LYS A 101 -13.07 -12.92 -0.67
CA LYS A 101 -14.00 -12.73 -1.80
C LYS A 101 -13.25 -12.55 -3.11
N SER A 102 -12.28 -11.67 -3.14
CA SER A 102 -11.51 -11.33 -4.34
C SER A 102 -10.70 -12.52 -4.85
N VAL A 103 -10.07 -13.28 -3.94
CA VAL A 103 -9.37 -14.52 -4.29
C VAL A 103 -10.32 -15.54 -4.90
N VAL A 104 -11.49 -15.79 -4.28
CA VAL A 104 -12.46 -16.76 -4.81
C VAL A 104 -12.95 -16.34 -6.19
N ASP A 105 -13.32 -15.09 -6.38
CA ASP A 105 -13.84 -14.58 -7.65
C ASP A 105 -12.77 -14.68 -8.76
N ALA A 106 -11.50 -14.34 -8.45
CA ALA A 106 -10.39 -14.49 -9.39
C ALA A 106 -10.10 -15.96 -9.75
N MET A 107 -10.16 -16.86 -8.77
CA MET A 107 -9.98 -18.29 -9.05
C MET A 107 -11.07 -18.83 -9.99
N LEU A 108 -12.32 -18.45 -9.74
CA LEU A 108 -13.47 -18.93 -10.53
C LEU A 108 -13.55 -18.31 -11.92
N SER A 109 -13.36 -16.98 -12.03
CA SER A 109 -13.42 -16.26 -13.31
C SER A 109 -12.19 -16.49 -14.18
N GLY A 110 -11.02 -16.69 -13.55
CA GLY A 110 -9.72 -16.72 -14.21
C GLY A 110 -9.17 -15.35 -14.58
N ILE A 111 -9.77 -14.29 -14.08
CA ILE A 111 -9.38 -12.90 -14.32
C ILE A 111 -8.95 -12.30 -12.99
N PHE A 112 -7.79 -11.65 -12.95
CA PHE A 112 -7.37 -10.83 -11.83
C PHE A 112 -7.84 -9.40 -12.07
N ASP A 113 -8.78 -8.95 -11.25
CA ASP A 113 -9.45 -7.66 -11.40
C ASP A 113 -9.89 -7.13 -10.04
N ASN A 114 -10.49 -5.95 -10.01
CA ASN A 114 -11.08 -5.36 -8.83
C ASN A 114 -12.48 -5.96 -8.57
N TYR A 115 -12.57 -6.81 -7.56
CA TYR A 115 -13.83 -7.39 -7.06
C TYR A 115 -14.37 -6.66 -5.82
N TRP A 116 -13.57 -5.76 -5.22
CA TRP A 116 -13.96 -4.97 -4.05
C TRP A 116 -15.10 -4.01 -4.35
N ASN A 117 -15.12 -3.41 -5.54
CA ASN A 117 -16.13 -2.45 -5.98
C ASN A 117 -17.56 -3.01 -6.08
N GLN A 118 -17.73 -4.33 -6.03
CA GLN A 118 -19.04 -4.99 -6.03
C GLN A 118 -19.72 -4.94 -4.65
N THR A 119 -19.06 -4.40 -3.65
CA THR A 119 -19.61 -4.16 -2.32
C THR A 119 -20.00 -2.68 -2.18
N GLU A 120 -21.04 -2.36 -1.42
CA GLU A 120 -21.55 -0.97 -1.21
C GLU A 120 -20.54 -0.03 -0.54
N THR A 121 -19.30 -0.48 -0.33
CA THR A 121 -18.29 0.20 0.49
C THR A 121 -17.57 1.36 -0.21
N TYR A 122 -17.63 1.47 -1.55
CA TYR A 122 -16.97 2.55 -2.31
C TYR A 122 -17.42 3.96 -1.88
N GLU A 123 -18.73 4.16 -1.68
CA GLU A 123 -19.25 5.46 -1.22
C GLU A 123 -18.78 5.80 0.19
N ALA A 124 -18.59 4.78 1.04
CA ALA A 124 -18.07 4.99 2.39
C ALA A 124 -16.64 5.54 2.36
N LEU A 125 -15.74 4.95 1.55
CA LEU A 125 -14.35 5.44 1.41
C LEU A 125 -14.32 6.92 1.01
N LYS A 126 -15.13 7.30 0.00
CA LYS A 126 -15.26 8.67 -0.48
C LYS A 126 -15.70 9.63 0.63
N ILE A 127 -16.74 9.27 1.40
CA ILE A 127 -17.25 10.09 2.50
C ILE A 127 -16.15 10.35 3.54
N TYR A 128 -15.41 9.32 3.94
CA TYR A 128 -14.37 9.44 4.96
C TYR A 128 -13.16 10.26 4.48
N ILE A 129 -12.73 10.08 3.23
CA ILE A 129 -11.65 10.91 2.66
C ILE A 129 -12.08 12.37 2.51
N GLN A 130 -13.35 12.63 2.16
CA GLN A 130 -13.90 14.00 2.03
C GLN A 130 -13.96 14.76 3.35
N MET A 131 -13.94 14.08 4.50
CA MET A 131 -13.90 14.76 5.80
C MET A 131 -12.67 15.64 5.98
N ASN A 132 -11.62 15.37 5.21
CA ASN A 132 -10.41 16.18 5.06
C ASN A 132 -9.85 16.72 6.39
N PHE A 133 -9.76 15.86 7.40
CA PHE A 133 -9.04 16.18 8.64
C PHE A 133 -7.61 16.58 8.30
N ASP A 134 -7.06 17.49 9.11
CA ASP A 134 -5.70 17.99 8.91
C ASP A 134 -4.67 16.87 8.71
N GLY A 135 -3.98 16.90 7.56
CA GLY A 135 -3.02 15.88 7.11
C GLY A 135 -3.62 14.59 6.56
N LEU A 136 -4.95 14.44 6.43
CA LEU A 136 -5.56 13.24 5.85
C LEU A 136 -5.28 13.11 4.36
N LYS A 137 -5.43 14.22 3.60
CA LYS A 137 -5.13 14.24 2.17
C LYS A 137 -3.66 13.88 1.89
N ASP A 138 -2.73 14.48 2.64
CA ASP A 138 -1.31 14.16 2.57
C ASP A 138 -1.06 12.67 2.82
N SER A 139 -1.66 12.13 3.88
CA SER A 139 -1.52 10.71 4.25
C SER A 139 -2.00 9.78 3.13
N VAL A 140 -3.14 10.07 2.48
CA VAL A 140 -3.68 9.27 1.38
C VAL A 140 -2.76 9.33 0.15
N ILE A 141 -2.27 10.52 -0.21
CA ILE A 141 -1.34 10.71 -1.35
C ILE A 141 -0.05 9.91 -1.11
N ARG A 142 0.51 10.02 0.07
CA ARG A 142 1.73 9.30 0.44
C ARG A 142 1.53 7.79 0.47
N MET A 143 0.38 7.29 0.94
CA MET A 143 0.06 5.86 0.87
C MET A 143 -0.15 5.38 -0.56
N LEU A 144 -0.73 6.19 -1.45
CA LEU A 144 -0.78 5.89 -2.89
C LEU A 144 0.62 5.82 -3.51
N ALA A 145 1.55 6.65 -3.05
CA ALA A 145 2.96 6.55 -3.40
C ALA A 145 3.64 5.31 -2.78
N GLY A 146 3.00 4.62 -1.82
CA GLY A 146 3.51 3.43 -1.15
C GLY A 146 4.23 3.71 0.17
N ASP A 147 4.08 4.91 0.75
CA ASP A 147 4.61 5.22 2.07
C ASP A 147 3.81 4.53 3.17
N LEU A 148 4.49 4.28 4.28
CA LEU A 148 3.88 3.86 5.53
C LEU A 148 3.57 5.08 6.38
N ILE A 149 2.32 5.22 6.82
CA ILE A 149 1.89 6.38 7.60
C ILE A 149 1.73 5.99 9.08
N PRO A 150 2.48 6.61 9.99
CA PRO A 150 2.30 6.39 11.42
C PRO A 150 0.90 6.82 11.88
N ILE A 151 0.24 5.99 12.71
CA ILE A 151 -1.05 6.29 13.31
C ILE A 151 -1.12 5.91 14.79
N ASN A 152 -2.01 6.59 15.51
CA ASN A 152 -2.41 6.22 16.86
C ASN A 152 -3.82 5.63 16.86
N ILE A 153 -3.94 4.30 16.87
CA ILE A 153 -5.23 3.61 16.92
C ILE A 153 -5.98 3.74 18.26
N GLY A 154 -5.30 4.24 19.31
CA GLY A 154 -5.85 4.32 20.66
C GLY A 154 -6.91 5.41 20.85
N THR A 155 -7.00 6.39 19.96
CA THR A 155 -7.97 7.49 20.01
C THR A 155 -9.32 7.12 19.44
N PHE A 156 -9.38 6.10 18.60
CA PHE A 156 -10.61 5.67 17.92
C PHE A 156 -11.61 5.07 18.91
N SER A 157 -12.81 5.65 18.98
CA SER A 157 -13.87 5.25 19.93
C SER A 157 -14.83 4.19 19.37
N ASN A 158 -14.50 3.54 18.25
CA ASN A 158 -15.37 2.60 17.53
C ASN A 158 -16.71 3.23 17.12
N ASP A 159 -16.69 4.49 16.69
CA ASP A 159 -17.86 5.27 16.30
C ASP A 159 -17.63 5.89 14.92
N MET A 160 -18.58 5.69 14.02
CA MET A 160 -18.54 6.24 12.66
C MET A 160 -18.97 7.71 12.58
N THR A 161 -19.37 8.32 13.69
CA THR A 161 -19.95 9.66 13.71
C THR A 161 -19.16 10.69 14.53
N THR A 162 -18.17 10.25 15.32
CA THR A 162 -17.43 11.12 16.24
C THR A 162 -15.92 11.06 16.01
N PHE A 163 -15.49 11.40 14.79
CA PHE A 163 -14.07 11.53 14.47
C PHE A 163 -13.52 12.86 15.02
N GLN A 164 -12.33 12.81 15.60
CA GLN A 164 -11.62 13.98 16.13
C GLN A 164 -10.30 14.27 15.39
N SER A 165 -9.79 13.26 14.66
CA SER A 165 -8.51 13.35 13.99
C SER A 165 -8.46 12.49 12.73
N LYS A 166 -7.42 12.69 11.90
CA LYS A 166 -7.12 11.79 10.78
C LYS A 166 -6.89 10.35 11.24
N ASP A 167 -6.32 10.16 12.43
CA ASP A 167 -5.99 8.84 12.95
C ASP A 167 -7.26 8.01 13.24
N ASP A 168 -8.34 8.68 13.67
CA ASP A 168 -9.64 8.01 13.85
C ASP A 168 -10.20 7.53 12.51
N VAL A 169 -10.11 8.36 11.46
CA VAL A 169 -10.54 7.98 10.09
C VAL A 169 -9.69 6.85 9.55
N LEU A 170 -8.36 6.97 9.66
CA LEU A 170 -7.45 5.91 9.19
C LEU A 170 -7.66 4.59 9.94
N THR A 171 -7.92 4.65 11.26
CA THR A 171 -8.25 3.45 12.06
C THR A 171 -9.55 2.81 11.61
N LEU A 172 -10.58 3.61 11.33
CA LEU A 172 -11.82 3.11 10.74
C LEU A 172 -11.55 2.40 9.42
N LEU A 173 -10.75 3.01 8.52
CA LEU A 173 -10.42 2.42 7.22
C LEU A 173 -9.63 1.10 7.35
N VAL A 174 -8.84 0.91 8.43
CA VAL A 174 -8.26 -0.41 8.76
C VAL A 174 -9.35 -1.43 9.08
N HIS A 175 -10.32 -1.09 9.94
CA HIS A 175 -11.40 -2.02 10.27
C HIS A 175 -12.31 -2.35 9.08
N LEU A 176 -12.49 -1.41 8.16
CA LEU A 176 -13.24 -1.62 6.92
C LEU A 176 -12.44 -2.37 5.83
N GLY A 177 -11.14 -2.63 6.06
CA GLY A 177 -10.28 -3.32 5.11
C GLY A 177 -9.69 -2.46 3.99
N TYR A 178 -9.87 -1.12 4.03
CA TYR A 178 -9.24 -0.21 3.07
C TYR A 178 -7.76 0.06 3.37
N LEU A 179 -7.32 -0.21 4.60
CA LEU A 179 -5.93 -0.08 5.01
C LEU A 179 -5.46 -1.34 5.73
N SER A 180 -4.19 -1.66 5.57
CA SER A 180 -3.48 -2.63 6.39
C SER A 180 -2.78 -1.91 7.54
N TYR A 181 -2.86 -2.47 8.76
CA TYR A 181 -2.15 -1.95 9.94
C TYR A 181 -0.96 -2.84 10.27
N ARG A 182 0.23 -2.23 10.32
CA ARG A 182 1.46 -2.89 10.74
C ARG A 182 1.68 -2.70 12.24
N TRP A 183 1.53 -3.79 12.96
CA TRP A 183 1.59 -3.77 14.42
C TRP A 183 2.99 -3.42 14.96
N THR A 184 4.05 -3.82 14.25
CA THR A 184 5.46 -3.58 14.64
C THR A 184 5.81 -2.11 14.64
N ASP A 185 5.40 -1.40 13.62
CA ASP A 185 5.81 -0.02 13.35
C ASP A 185 4.70 0.97 13.69
N LYS A 186 3.51 0.48 14.02
CA LYS A 186 2.28 1.28 14.24
C LYS A 186 1.98 2.19 13.05
N THR A 187 2.07 1.63 11.85
CA THR A 187 1.83 2.33 10.60
C THR A 187 0.68 1.70 9.83
N VAL A 188 0.13 2.47 8.89
CA VAL A 188 -0.85 1.96 7.92
C VAL A 188 -0.36 2.17 6.49
N ALA A 189 -0.85 1.32 5.60
CA ALA A 189 -0.63 1.40 4.17
C ALA A 189 -1.86 0.92 3.40
N ILE A 190 -1.97 1.32 2.13
CA ILE A 190 -2.89 0.70 1.18
C ILE A 190 -2.37 -0.70 0.89
N PRO A 191 -3.16 -1.77 1.12
CA PRO A 191 -2.64 -3.14 1.15
C PRO A 191 -2.19 -3.64 -0.22
N ASN A 192 -2.96 -3.37 -1.28
CA ASN A 192 -2.77 -4.03 -2.56
C ASN A 192 -3.30 -3.19 -3.74
N LYS A 193 -3.15 -3.75 -4.95
CA LYS A 193 -3.55 -3.10 -6.19
C LYS A 193 -5.07 -2.89 -6.28
N GLU A 194 -5.87 -3.84 -5.83
CA GLU A 194 -7.32 -3.77 -5.83
C GLU A 194 -7.82 -2.56 -5.01
N VAL A 195 -7.36 -2.46 -3.76
CA VAL A 195 -7.75 -1.35 -2.88
C VAL A 195 -7.15 -0.03 -3.34
N ALA A 196 -5.92 -0.02 -3.88
CA ALA A 196 -5.34 1.19 -4.47
C ALA A 196 -6.21 1.74 -5.61
N GLN A 197 -6.81 0.87 -6.43
CA GLN A 197 -7.74 1.28 -7.48
C GLN A 197 -9.00 1.94 -6.90
N GLU A 198 -9.51 1.45 -5.75
CA GLU A 198 -10.64 2.09 -5.06
C GLU A 198 -10.30 3.51 -4.58
N TYR A 199 -9.09 3.73 -4.07
CA TYR A 199 -8.63 5.09 -3.74
C TYR A 199 -8.58 6.00 -4.96
N ILE A 200 -8.03 5.52 -6.09
CA ILE A 200 -8.01 6.29 -7.35
C ILE A 200 -9.44 6.61 -7.82
N ASN A 201 -10.34 5.64 -7.79
CA ASN A 201 -11.75 5.83 -8.17
C ASN A 201 -12.42 6.87 -7.24
N ALA A 202 -12.18 6.79 -5.93
CA ALA A 202 -12.73 7.74 -4.96
C ALA A 202 -12.23 9.16 -5.22
N ILE A 203 -10.92 9.37 -5.37
CA ILE A 203 -10.34 10.69 -5.57
C ILE A 203 -10.63 11.26 -6.96
N SER A 204 -10.88 10.44 -7.99
CA SER A 204 -11.27 10.87 -9.34
C SER A 204 -12.62 11.60 -9.35
N SER A 205 -13.45 11.37 -8.36
CA SER A 205 -14.74 12.05 -8.18
C SER A 205 -14.66 13.26 -7.24
N MET A 206 -13.46 13.66 -6.82
CA MET A 206 -13.16 14.79 -5.95
C MET A 206 -12.29 15.82 -6.69
N ASP A 207 -12.12 17.01 -6.10
CA ASP A 207 -11.24 18.06 -6.64
C ASP A 207 -9.74 17.79 -6.35
N TRP A 208 -9.29 16.54 -6.57
CA TRP A 208 -7.88 16.15 -6.46
C TRP A 208 -7.25 15.94 -7.84
N ASN A 209 -7.57 16.84 -8.75
CA ASN A 209 -7.19 16.75 -10.15
C ASN A 209 -5.67 16.61 -10.35
N GLU A 210 -4.86 17.26 -9.50
CA GLU A 210 -3.40 17.19 -9.57
C GLU A 210 -2.87 15.75 -9.37
N VAL A 211 -3.48 14.97 -8.47
CA VAL A 211 -3.08 13.57 -8.22
C VAL A 211 -3.49 12.69 -9.40
N ILE A 212 -4.71 12.89 -9.91
CA ILE A 212 -5.22 12.14 -11.05
C ILE A 212 -4.40 12.42 -12.31
N HIS A 213 -4.08 13.68 -12.59
CA HIS A 213 -3.22 14.04 -13.71
C HIS A 213 -1.84 13.39 -13.62
N SER A 214 -1.27 13.32 -12.41
CA SER A 214 0.02 12.65 -12.19
C SER A 214 -0.08 11.15 -12.47
N VAL A 215 -1.13 10.49 -12.00
CA VAL A 215 -1.37 9.06 -12.25
C VAL A 215 -1.57 8.79 -13.75
N GLU A 216 -2.37 9.61 -14.45
CA GLU A 216 -2.59 9.48 -15.89
C GLU A 216 -1.31 9.72 -16.70
N ALA A 217 -0.50 10.73 -16.31
CA ALA A 217 0.76 11.02 -16.95
C ALA A 217 1.83 9.95 -16.73
N SER A 218 1.73 9.18 -15.67
CA SER A 218 2.75 8.20 -15.26
C SER A 218 3.00 7.11 -16.30
N LYS A 219 2.00 6.77 -17.12
CA LYS A 219 2.17 5.83 -18.24
C LYS A 219 3.16 6.37 -19.27
N LYS A 220 3.02 7.64 -19.67
CA LYS A 220 3.91 8.30 -20.63
C LYS A 220 5.32 8.42 -20.09
N LEU A 221 5.45 8.67 -18.76
CA LEU A 221 6.74 8.71 -18.11
C LEU A 221 7.44 7.35 -18.12
N LEU A 222 6.70 6.28 -17.87
CA LEU A 222 7.23 4.92 -17.93
C LEU A 222 7.69 4.55 -19.35
N GLU A 223 6.94 4.95 -20.36
CA GLU A 223 7.32 4.78 -21.77
C GLU A 223 8.60 5.58 -22.11
N ALA A 224 8.73 6.81 -21.62
CA ALA A 224 9.94 7.61 -21.78
C ALA A 224 11.14 6.97 -21.09
N LEU A 225 10.95 6.40 -19.91
CA LEU A 225 12.00 5.65 -19.19
C LEU A 225 12.49 4.44 -20.00
N TRP A 226 11.58 3.66 -20.59
CA TRP A 226 11.93 2.53 -21.45
C TRP A 226 12.69 2.96 -22.71
N ASN A 227 12.38 4.11 -23.26
CA ASN A 227 13.05 4.71 -24.43
C ASN A 227 14.34 5.45 -24.07
N MET A 228 14.72 5.45 -22.80
CA MET A 228 15.90 6.17 -22.27
C MET A 228 15.85 7.70 -22.52
N ASP A 229 14.66 8.27 -22.58
CA ASP A 229 14.45 9.70 -22.74
C ASP A 229 14.48 10.40 -21.36
N GLY A 230 15.68 10.70 -20.89
CA GLY A 230 15.91 11.31 -19.58
C GLY A 230 15.35 12.72 -19.47
N GLU A 231 15.28 13.47 -20.58
CA GLU A 231 14.72 14.83 -20.58
C GLU A 231 13.19 14.79 -20.32
N THR A 232 12.47 13.95 -21.04
CA THR A 232 11.02 13.76 -20.82
C THR A 232 10.75 13.24 -19.41
N VAL A 233 11.56 12.32 -18.88
CA VAL A 233 11.44 11.83 -17.51
C VAL A 233 11.64 12.97 -16.51
N ALA A 234 12.71 13.75 -16.61
CA ALA A 234 12.98 14.86 -15.70
C ALA A 234 11.86 15.92 -15.71
N ASN A 235 11.43 16.33 -16.91
CA ASN A 235 10.34 17.32 -17.07
C ASN A 235 9.01 16.81 -16.52
N GLY A 236 8.73 15.50 -16.65
CA GLY A 236 7.52 14.91 -16.09
C GLY A 236 7.54 14.88 -14.56
N ILE A 237 8.69 14.55 -13.97
CA ILE A 237 8.86 14.59 -12.51
C ILE A 237 8.73 16.02 -11.98
N ASP A 238 9.28 17.02 -12.70
CA ASP A 238 9.09 18.45 -12.36
C ASP A 238 7.63 18.82 -12.29
N LYS A 239 6.80 18.36 -13.24
CA LYS A 239 5.35 18.61 -13.23
C LYS A 239 4.67 17.99 -12.01
N VAL A 240 4.92 16.72 -11.74
CA VAL A 240 4.37 16.04 -10.55
C VAL A 240 4.73 16.79 -9.28
N HIS A 241 5.99 17.20 -9.15
CA HIS A 241 6.45 17.97 -8.00
C HIS A 241 5.77 19.35 -7.87
N GLN A 242 5.53 20.04 -8.98
CA GLN A 242 4.87 21.35 -8.98
C GLN A 242 3.36 21.26 -8.72
N GLU A 243 2.71 20.25 -9.27
CA GLU A 243 1.27 20.04 -9.12
C GLU A 243 0.90 19.57 -7.72
N ILE A 244 1.71 18.68 -7.13
CA ILE A 244 1.47 18.13 -5.79
C ILE A 244 2.31 18.90 -4.75
N TYR A 245 1.93 20.16 -4.51
CA TYR A 245 2.64 21.06 -3.57
C TYR A 245 2.73 20.52 -2.13
N ILE A 246 1.88 19.58 -1.74
CA ILE A 246 1.91 18.90 -0.44
C ILE A 246 3.21 18.11 -0.24
N LEU A 247 3.86 17.70 -1.34
CA LEU A 247 5.17 17.06 -1.32
C LEU A 247 6.28 18.11 -1.26
N GLU A 248 6.26 18.97 -0.22
CA GLU A 248 7.39 19.89 -0.01
C GLU A 248 8.70 19.11 0.11
N TYR A 249 9.64 19.38 -0.79
CA TYR A 249 10.95 18.75 -0.78
C TYR A 249 11.80 19.27 0.37
N ASN A 250 11.74 18.54 1.48
CA ASN A 250 12.62 18.78 2.62
C ASN A 250 13.77 17.79 2.70
N ASP A 251 13.62 16.60 2.06
CA ASP A 251 14.57 15.49 2.15
C ASP A 251 14.45 14.49 0.97
N GLU A 252 15.30 13.45 0.98
CA GLU A 252 15.27 12.35 0.01
C GLU A 252 13.95 11.56 0.04
N ASN A 253 13.25 11.49 1.18
CA ASN A 253 11.98 10.76 1.30
C ASN A 253 10.88 11.44 0.48
N SER A 254 10.84 12.77 0.51
CA SER A 254 9.89 13.55 -0.30
C SER A 254 10.14 13.36 -1.80
N LEU A 255 11.41 13.31 -2.21
CA LEU A 255 11.79 12.98 -3.58
C LEU A 255 11.34 11.56 -3.96
N SER A 256 11.59 10.58 -3.09
CA SER A 256 11.16 9.20 -3.31
C SER A 256 9.64 9.11 -3.50
N CYS A 257 8.84 9.79 -2.69
CA CYS A 257 7.39 9.83 -2.81
C CYS A 257 6.96 10.38 -4.18
N THR A 258 7.56 11.49 -4.64
CA THR A 258 7.29 12.08 -5.95
C THR A 258 7.61 11.09 -7.08
N ILE A 259 8.74 10.39 -7.00
CA ILE A 259 9.13 9.39 -8.00
C ILE A 259 8.10 8.24 -8.06
N HIS A 260 7.65 7.76 -6.92
CA HIS A 260 6.64 6.69 -6.89
C HIS A 260 5.28 7.11 -7.48
N LEU A 261 4.89 8.38 -7.33
CA LEU A 261 3.69 8.91 -7.98
C LEU A 261 3.92 9.13 -9.47
N ALA A 262 5.07 9.70 -9.85
CA ALA A 262 5.45 9.92 -11.24
C ALA A 262 5.48 8.60 -12.05
N PHE A 263 5.82 7.49 -11.41
CA PHE A 263 5.83 6.16 -12.00
C PHE A 263 4.73 5.25 -11.45
N TYR A 264 3.59 5.81 -11.01
CA TYR A 264 2.49 5.03 -10.44
C TYR A 264 2.09 3.85 -11.34
N PHE A 265 2.04 4.07 -12.66
CA PHE A 265 1.65 3.07 -13.65
C PHE A 265 2.65 1.90 -13.79
N ALA A 266 3.87 2.05 -13.25
CA ALA A 266 4.84 0.94 -13.23
C ALA A 266 4.28 -0.30 -12.52
N ARG A 267 3.38 -0.13 -11.55
CA ARG A 267 2.72 -1.23 -10.84
C ARG A 267 1.91 -2.17 -11.72
N GLU A 268 1.58 -1.77 -12.95
CA GLU A 268 0.93 -2.66 -13.94
C GLU A 268 1.87 -3.74 -14.46
N TYR A 269 3.14 -3.44 -14.59
CA TYR A 269 4.13 -4.31 -15.22
C TYR A 269 5.15 -4.89 -14.24
N TYR A 270 5.34 -4.22 -13.09
CA TYR A 270 6.46 -4.46 -12.19
C TYR A 270 6.01 -4.73 -10.76
N THR A 271 6.81 -5.53 -10.07
CA THR A 271 6.94 -5.44 -8.61
C THR A 271 7.85 -4.26 -8.31
N VAL A 272 7.31 -3.24 -7.67
CA VAL A 272 8.05 -2.03 -7.29
C VAL A 272 8.64 -2.23 -5.90
N ILE A 273 9.97 -2.21 -5.79
CA ILE A 273 10.70 -2.42 -4.55
C ILE A 273 11.38 -1.12 -4.16
N ARG A 274 11.15 -0.66 -2.92
CA ARG A 274 11.89 0.42 -2.28
C ARG A 274 13.08 -0.18 -1.52
N GLU A 275 14.19 0.52 -1.54
CA GLU A 275 15.39 0.14 -0.77
C GLU A 275 15.79 -1.33 -0.98
N LEU A 276 15.91 -1.75 -2.25
CA LEU A 276 16.37 -3.11 -2.56
C LEU A 276 17.75 -3.35 -1.96
N PRO A 277 17.92 -4.32 -1.03
CA PRO A 277 19.22 -4.64 -0.46
C PRO A 277 20.19 -5.14 -1.54
N THR A 278 21.38 -4.56 -1.57
CA THR A 278 22.48 -4.97 -2.43
C THR A 278 23.70 -5.24 -1.56
N GLY A 279 24.64 -6.01 -2.02
CA GLY A 279 25.81 -6.41 -1.19
C GLY A 279 26.63 -5.26 -0.60
N LYS A 280 26.44 -4.02 -1.05
CA LYS A 280 27.17 -2.82 -0.61
C LYS A 280 26.24 -1.62 -0.30
N GLY A 281 24.94 -1.84 -0.09
CA GLY A 281 23.97 -0.80 0.23
C GLY A 281 22.58 -1.14 -0.29
N PHE A 282 21.77 -0.10 -0.50
CA PHE A 282 20.39 -0.21 -1.00
C PHE A 282 20.27 0.57 -2.31
N ALA A 283 19.47 0.07 -3.24
CA ALA A 283 18.97 0.83 -4.37
C ALA A 283 17.69 1.52 -3.97
N ASP A 284 17.55 2.82 -4.26
CA ASP A 284 16.42 3.61 -3.75
C ASP A 284 15.07 3.09 -4.28
N VAL A 285 15.00 2.78 -5.57
CA VAL A 285 13.79 2.21 -6.20
C VAL A 285 14.20 1.19 -7.27
N CYS A 286 13.54 0.03 -7.27
CA CYS A 286 13.71 -0.98 -8.31
C CYS A 286 12.36 -1.40 -8.90
N PHE A 287 12.31 -1.52 -10.22
CA PHE A 287 11.19 -2.09 -10.95
C PHE A 287 11.58 -3.46 -11.47
N ILE A 288 11.02 -4.51 -10.88
CA ILE A 288 11.26 -5.90 -11.26
C ILE A 288 10.09 -6.38 -12.13
N PRO A 289 10.32 -6.73 -13.42
CA PRO A 289 9.25 -7.19 -14.28
C PRO A 289 8.55 -8.41 -13.70
N ARG A 290 7.21 -8.43 -13.72
CA ARG A 290 6.46 -9.64 -13.39
C ARG A 290 6.63 -10.67 -14.50
N LYS A 291 6.44 -11.95 -14.20
CA LYS A 291 6.61 -13.05 -15.16
C LYS A 291 5.82 -12.84 -16.45
N SER A 292 4.59 -12.31 -16.34
CA SER A 292 3.72 -11.99 -17.49
C SER A 292 4.27 -10.88 -18.39
N TYR A 293 5.28 -10.11 -17.92
CA TYR A 293 5.89 -8.97 -18.59
C TYR A 293 7.41 -9.07 -18.64
N ALA A 294 7.93 -10.28 -18.76
CA ALA A 294 9.38 -10.55 -18.80
C ALA A 294 10.12 -9.92 -20.01
N ASP A 295 9.38 -9.42 -21.00
CA ASP A 295 9.89 -8.65 -22.12
C ASP A 295 10.30 -7.21 -21.72
N LYS A 296 9.79 -6.69 -20.62
CA LYS A 296 10.10 -5.34 -20.13
C LYS A 296 11.47 -5.31 -19.45
N PRO A 297 12.21 -4.19 -19.54
CA PRO A 297 13.49 -4.06 -18.85
C PRO A 297 13.27 -4.00 -17.34
N ALA A 298 14.12 -4.64 -16.57
CA ALA A 298 14.25 -4.29 -15.15
C ALA A 298 14.86 -2.89 -15.04
N VAL A 299 14.50 -2.14 -14.00
CA VAL A 299 14.99 -0.76 -13.82
C VAL A 299 15.51 -0.58 -12.40
N VAL A 300 16.68 0.03 -12.28
CA VAL A 300 17.24 0.53 -11.01
C VAL A 300 17.26 2.04 -11.06
N ILE A 301 16.63 2.68 -10.10
CA ILE A 301 16.59 4.13 -9.95
C ILE A 301 17.38 4.49 -8.69
N GLU A 302 18.34 5.38 -8.83
CA GLU A 302 19.09 5.97 -7.73
C GLU A 302 18.77 7.47 -7.67
N LEU A 303 18.41 7.94 -6.49
CA LEU A 303 18.02 9.31 -6.23
C LEU A 303 19.21 10.11 -5.69
N LYS A 304 19.34 11.34 -6.10
CA LYS A 304 20.32 12.29 -5.57
C LYS A 304 19.66 13.62 -5.25
N TRP A 305 20.21 14.24 -4.26
CA TRP A 305 19.79 15.52 -3.77
C TRP A 305 20.95 16.51 -3.83
N ASP A 306 20.79 17.57 -4.60
CA ASP A 306 21.83 18.62 -4.77
C ASP A 306 23.18 18.08 -5.26
N LYS A 307 23.15 17.07 -6.14
CA LYS A 307 24.33 16.40 -6.74
C LYS A 307 24.14 16.33 -8.25
N GLU A 308 24.86 15.43 -8.91
CA GLU A 308 24.73 15.19 -10.34
C GLU A 308 24.09 13.82 -10.62
N ALA A 309 23.25 13.74 -11.64
CA ALA A 309 22.60 12.49 -12.06
C ALA A 309 23.64 11.43 -12.52
N GLU A 310 24.76 11.86 -13.09
CA GLU A 310 25.90 11.01 -13.42
C GLU A 310 26.50 10.32 -12.20
N GLY A 311 26.54 11.01 -11.07
CA GLY A 311 26.99 10.44 -9.79
C GLY A 311 26.11 9.31 -9.29
N ALA A 312 24.79 9.36 -9.57
CA ALA A 312 23.87 8.28 -9.28
C ALA A 312 24.18 7.01 -10.09
N ILE A 313 24.37 7.15 -11.40
CA ILE A 313 24.76 6.02 -12.28
C ILE A 313 26.07 5.39 -11.84
N LYS A 314 27.08 6.21 -11.51
CA LYS A 314 28.35 5.70 -10.98
C LYS A 314 28.15 4.92 -9.69
N GLN A 315 27.31 5.40 -8.78
CA GLN A 315 27.00 4.72 -7.53
C GLN A 315 26.35 3.34 -7.77
N ILE A 316 25.42 3.23 -8.72
CA ILE A 316 24.80 1.96 -9.11
C ILE A 316 25.87 0.96 -9.55
N ASN A 317 26.81 1.39 -10.39
CA ASN A 317 27.88 0.54 -10.87
C ASN A 317 28.86 0.14 -9.75
N ASP A 318 29.28 1.08 -8.90
CA ASP A 318 30.25 0.86 -7.81
C ASP A 318 29.69 -0.04 -6.70
N LYS A 319 28.40 0.04 -6.40
CA LYS A 319 27.73 -0.76 -5.36
C LYS A 319 27.32 -2.16 -5.82
N ASN A 320 27.57 -2.50 -7.11
CA ASN A 320 27.28 -3.81 -7.69
C ASN A 320 25.83 -4.26 -7.52
N TYR A 321 24.88 -3.34 -7.71
CA TYR A 321 23.42 -3.63 -7.72
C TYR A 321 23.05 -4.74 -8.71
N VAL A 322 23.88 -4.88 -9.75
CA VAL A 322 23.76 -5.89 -10.81
C VAL A 322 23.77 -7.31 -10.25
N ALA A 323 24.50 -7.55 -9.14
CA ALA A 323 24.59 -8.88 -8.55
C ALA A 323 23.22 -9.41 -8.03
N ALA A 324 22.35 -8.52 -7.53
CA ALA A 324 21.00 -8.85 -7.07
C ALA A 324 20.02 -9.07 -8.25
N LEU A 325 20.37 -8.57 -9.44
CA LEU A 325 19.51 -8.59 -10.64
C LEU A 325 20.12 -9.41 -11.79
N LYS A 326 20.95 -10.42 -11.46
CA LYS A 326 21.66 -11.24 -12.44
C LYS A 326 20.76 -11.90 -13.50
N GLU A 327 19.55 -12.27 -13.13
CA GLU A 327 18.59 -12.89 -14.04
C GLU A 327 18.05 -11.94 -15.13
N TYR A 328 18.22 -10.61 -14.95
CA TYR A 328 17.80 -9.58 -15.92
C TYR A 328 18.97 -9.09 -16.80
N HIS A 329 20.06 -9.84 -16.86
CA HIS A 329 21.22 -9.50 -17.67
C HIS A 329 20.85 -9.26 -19.15
N GLY A 330 21.31 -8.13 -19.68
CA GLY A 330 21.02 -7.71 -21.06
C GLY A 330 19.72 -6.91 -21.25
N ASN A 331 18.83 -6.87 -20.25
CA ASN A 331 17.61 -6.07 -20.28
C ASN A 331 17.42 -5.27 -18.96
N LEU A 332 18.45 -4.53 -18.56
CA LEU A 332 18.49 -3.74 -17.33
C LEU A 332 18.79 -2.28 -17.68
N LEU A 333 17.94 -1.38 -17.19
CA LEU A 333 18.12 0.07 -17.26
C LEU A 333 18.57 0.61 -15.90
N LEU A 334 19.51 1.53 -15.93
CA LEU A 334 19.99 2.29 -14.77
C LEU A 334 19.56 3.73 -14.95
N ALA A 335 18.81 4.28 -14.01
CA ALA A 335 18.35 5.66 -14.04
C ALA A 335 18.86 6.44 -12.82
N GLY A 336 19.63 7.47 -13.06
CA GLY A 336 20.04 8.44 -12.04
C GLY A 336 19.15 9.67 -12.10
N ILE A 337 18.47 9.99 -11.01
CA ILE A 337 17.61 11.16 -10.91
C ILE A 337 18.15 12.08 -9.82
N ASN A 338 18.34 13.35 -10.14
CA ASN A 338 18.79 14.34 -9.19
C ASN A 338 17.84 15.53 -9.15
N TYR A 339 17.63 16.07 -7.95
CA TYR A 339 16.96 17.36 -7.74
C TYR A 339 17.96 18.42 -7.32
N ASP A 340 17.97 19.54 -8.04
CA ASP A 340 18.81 20.71 -7.75
C ASP A 340 18.00 21.77 -7.01
N LYS A 341 18.38 22.05 -5.76
CA LYS A 341 17.70 23.03 -4.90
C LYS A 341 17.73 24.46 -5.42
N LYS A 342 18.79 24.83 -6.16
CA LYS A 342 18.97 26.20 -6.64
C LYS A 342 18.08 26.49 -7.82
N THR A 343 18.04 25.57 -8.79
CA THR A 343 17.21 25.69 -9.99
C THR A 343 15.80 25.20 -9.78
N LYS A 344 15.56 24.41 -8.70
CA LYS A 344 14.29 23.71 -8.41
C LYS A 344 13.86 22.78 -9.55
N LYS A 345 14.83 22.12 -10.18
CA LYS A 345 14.60 21.23 -11.31
C LYS A 345 15.21 19.86 -11.08
N HIS A 346 14.58 18.87 -11.73
CA HIS A 346 15.14 17.53 -11.82
C HIS A 346 16.04 17.40 -13.04
N SER A 347 17.00 16.50 -12.95
CA SER A 347 17.75 15.97 -14.07
C SER A 347 17.70 14.43 -14.00
N CYS A 348 17.65 13.80 -15.17
CA CYS A 348 17.62 12.36 -15.28
C CYS A 348 18.61 11.88 -16.35
N LYS A 349 19.41 10.87 -16.00
CA LYS A 349 20.27 10.16 -16.91
C LYS A 349 19.93 8.69 -16.89
N ILE A 350 19.76 8.10 -18.07
CA ILE A 350 19.37 6.70 -18.22
C ILE A 350 20.40 6.00 -19.07
N GLU A 351 20.88 4.86 -18.61
CA GLU A 351 21.84 4.02 -19.33
C GLU A 351 21.34 2.58 -19.36
N LYS A 352 21.56 1.90 -20.49
CA LYS A 352 21.34 0.45 -20.56
C LYS A 352 22.62 -0.25 -20.13
N LEU A 353 22.51 -1.15 -19.17
CA LEU A 353 23.65 -1.95 -18.78
C LEU A 353 24.07 -2.87 -19.93
N LYS A 354 25.27 -2.64 -20.46
CA LYS A 354 25.91 -3.55 -21.42
C LYS A 354 26.76 -4.52 -20.62
N LEU A 355 26.42 -5.78 -20.66
CA LEU A 355 27.22 -6.89 -20.13
C LEU A 355 27.98 -7.55 -21.26
#